data_9eef6780f72dda7c297b85edff632302
#
_entry.id   9eef6780f72dda7c297b85edff632302
#
_cell.length_a   1.000
_cell.length_b   1.000
_cell.length_c   1.000
_cell.angle_alpha   90.00
_cell.angle_beta   90.00
_cell.angle_gamma   90.00
#
_symmetry.space_group_name_H-M   'P 1'
#
loop_
_entity.id
_entity.type
_entity.pdbx_description
1 polymer ?
#
loop_
_entity_poly.entity_id
_entity_poly.type
_entity_poly.pdbx_seq_one_letter_code
_entity_poly.pdbx_strand_id
1 'polypeptide(L)'
;MPAITGADVAAFLGQGADPELVALAGQHVPIVTAMARAYTRSNGFIGAEPNEEIAAVITTATARLVANPEQINTTTGSVSVLGGFTGWTLAELFVLNRYRKRAL
;
A
#
# COMPACT_ATOMS: atom_id res chain seq x y z
N MET A 1 13.97 7.24 3.69
CA MET A 1 12.69 7.83 4.11
C MET A 1 12.09 7.00 5.24
N PRO A 2 11.49 7.63 6.25
CA PRO A 2 10.91 6.85 7.34
C PRO A 2 9.76 5.96 6.85
N ALA A 3 9.43 4.98 7.65
CA ALA A 3 8.30 4.12 7.35
C ALA A 3 7.01 4.94 7.29
N ILE A 4 6.10 4.53 6.42
CA ILE A 4 4.82 5.21 6.29
C ILE A 4 3.96 4.87 7.51
N THR A 5 3.25 5.87 8.02
CA THR A 5 2.36 5.70 9.17
C THR A 5 0.91 5.88 8.75
N GLY A 6 0.00 5.47 9.63
CA GLY A 6 -1.41 5.72 9.40
C GLY A 6 -1.73 7.20 9.27
N ALA A 7 -1.04 8.04 10.03
CA ALA A 7 -1.23 9.48 9.92
C ALA A 7 -0.83 10.00 8.54
N ASP A 8 0.22 9.46 7.95
CA ASP A 8 0.64 9.84 6.61
C ASP A 8 -0.45 9.54 5.59
N VAL A 9 -1.05 8.36 5.69
CA VAL A 9 -2.11 7.95 4.78
C VAL A 9 -3.35 8.82 4.95
N ALA A 10 -3.74 9.07 6.20
CA ALA A 10 -4.91 9.89 6.47
C ALA A 10 -4.71 11.32 5.96
N ALA A 11 -3.51 11.85 6.12
CA ALA A 11 -3.19 13.18 5.61
C ALA A 11 -3.25 13.21 4.08
N PHE A 12 -2.79 12.15 3.43
CA PHE A 12 -2.89 12.04 1.97
C PHE A 12 -4.35 12.10 1.51
N LEU A 13 -5.25 11.52 2.29
CA LEU A 13 -6.67 11.54 1.99
C LEU A 13 -7.36 12.84 2.41
N GLY A 14 -6.61 13.78 3.00
CA GLY A 14 -7.18 15.04 3.45
C GLY A 14 -7.93 14.92 4.77
N GLN A 15 -7.71 13.85 5.51
CA GLN A 15 -8.45 13.58 6.74
C GLN A 15 -7.51 13.27 7.90
N GLY A 16 -6.39 13.98 7.97
CA GLY A 16 -5.39 13.72 8.99
C GLY A 16 -5.86 13.93 10.41
N ALA A 17 -6.97 14.66 10.60
CA ALA A 17 -7.51 14.90 11.92
C ALA A 17 -8.53 13.84 12.36
N ASP A 18 -8.83 12.85 11.54
CA ASP A 18 -9.80 11.81 11.86
C ASP A 18 -9.09 10.64 12.56
N PRO A 19 -9.26 10.50 13.90
CA PRO A 19 -8.53 9.46 14.60
C PRO A 19 -8.92 8.04 14.21
N GLU A 20 -10.17 7.84 13.81
CA GLU A 20 -10.60 6.51 13.38
C GLU A 20 -9.91 6.12 12.07
N LEU A 21 -9.81 7.07 11.14
CA LEU A 21 -9.14 6.81 9.87
C LEU A 21 -7.65 6.60 10.07
N VAL A 22 -7.02 7.39 10.94
CA VAL A 22 -5.61 7.21 11.27
C VAL A 22 -5.36 5.81 11.84
N ALA A 23 -6.21 5.37 12.75
CA ALA A 23 -6.06 4.06 13.37
C ALA A 23 -6.26 2.95 12.35
N LEU A 24 -7.26 3.07 11.48
CA LEU A 24 -7.53 2.06 10.46
C LEU A 24 -6.38 1.98 9.47
N ALA A 25 -5.91 3.11 9.01
CA ALA A 25 -4.77 3.15 8.10
C ALA A 25 -3.53 2.56 8.75
N GLY A 26 -3.34 2.84 10.04
CA GLY A 26 -2.21 2.30 10.79
C GLY A 26 -2.21 0.79 10.89
N GLN A 27 -3.38 0.16 10.81
CA GLN A 27 -3.47 -1.29 10.80
C GLN A 27 -3.13 -1.87 9.43
N HIS A 28 -3.39 -1.15 8.36
CA HIS A 28 -3.17 -1.65 7.01
C HIS A 28 -1.77 -1.36 6.47
N VAL A 29 -1.14 -0.28 6.92
CA VAL A 29 0.18 0.10 6.42
C VAL A 29 1.21 -1.03 6.55
N PRO A 30 1.32 -1.72 7.70
CA PRO A 30 2.31 -2.79 7.80
C PRO A 30 2.07 -3.92 6.81
N ILE A 31 0.81 -4.22 6.54
CA ILE A 31 0.46 -5.29 5.61
C ILE A 31 0.87 -4.90 4.18
N VAL A 32 0.51 -3.70 3.77
CA VAL A 32 0.85 -3.22 2.42
C VAL A 32 2.37 -3.08 2.27
N THR A 33 3.04 -2.61 3.32
CA THR A 33 4.50 -2.50 3.33
C THR A 33 5.15 -3.87 3.16
N ALA A 34 4.65 -4.86 3.88
CA ALA A 34 5.18 -6.22 3.78
C ALA A 34 5.01 -6.77 2.36
N MET A 35 3.88 -6.50 1.74
CA MET A 35 3.64 -6.93 0.36
C MET A 35 4.60 -6.25 -0.62
N ALA A 36 4.85 -4.96 -0.43
CA ALA A 36 5.80 -4.24 -1.26
C ALA A 36 7.21 -4.79 -1.09
N ARG A 37 7.61 -5.08 0.14
CA ARG A 37 8.93 -5.68 0.40
C ARG A 37 9.06 -7.04 -0.23
N ALA A 38 8.02 -7.84 -0.16
CA ALA A 38 8.03 -9.17 -0.74
C ALA A 38 8.14 -9.08 -2.27
N TYR A 39 7.40 -8.16 -2.87
CA TYR A 39 7.41 -8.01 -4.32
C TYR A 39 8.78 -7.58 -4.83
N THR A 40 9.43 -6.67 -4.12
CA THR A 40 10.74 -6.14 -4.51
C THR A 40 11.90 -6.93 -3.92
N ARG A 41 11.62 -7.89 -3.05
CA ARG A 41 12.63 -8.64 -2.29
C ARG A 41 13.53 -7.72 -1.50
N SER A 42 12.91 -6.73 -0.87
CA SER A 42 13.55 -5.72 -0.04
C SER A 42 14.45 -4.76 -0.80
N ASN A 43 14.48 -4.84 -2.12
CA ASN A 43 15.24 -3.86 -2.90
C ASN A 43 14.51 -2.53 -2.82
N GLY A 44 15.25 -1.46 -2.52
CA GLY A 44 14.64 -0.16 -2.29
C GLY A 44 14.23 0.08 -0.85
N PHE A 45 14.51 -0.87 0.03
CA PHE A 45 14.26 -0.73 1.46
C PHE A 45 15.57 -0.73 2.23
N ILE A 46 15.58 0.01 3.33
CA ILE A 46 16.63 -0.08 4.34
C ILE A 46 15.93 -0.54 5.61
N GLY A 47 16.06 -1.82 5.94
CA GLY A 47 15.25 -2.40 7.00
C GLY A 47 13.78 -2.35 6.64
N ALA A 48 12.98 -1.71 7.47
CA ALA A 48 11.56 -1.54 7.22
C ALA A 48 11.22 -0.22 6.51
N GLU A 49 12.24 0.57 6.16
CA GLU A 49 12.02 1.91 5.61
C GLU A 49 12.16 1.89 4.10
N PRO A 50 11.10 2.23 3.37
CA PRO A 50 11.15 2.28 1.91
C PRO A 50 11.82 3.56 1.43
N ASN A 51 12.30 3.53 0.18
CA ASN A 51 12.70 4.78 -0.45
C ASN A 51 11.47 5.59 -0.84
N GLU A 52 11.68 6.81 -1.35
CA GLU A 52 10.56 7.72 -1.66
C GLU A 52 9.58 7.14 -2.64
N GLU A 53 10.07 6.45 -3.66
CA GLU A 53 9.20 5.91 -4.70
C GLU A 53 8.33 4.81 -4.16
N ILE A 54 8.91 3.90 -3.39
CA ILE A 54 8.13 2.81 -2.80
C ILE A 54 7.21 3.35 -1.71
N ALA A 55 7.66 4.37 -0.96
CA ALA A 55 6.80 5.01 0.03
C ALA A 55 5.54 5.59 -0.62
N ALA A 56 5.68 6.19 -1.80
CA ALA A 56 4.53 6.70 -2.53
C ALA A 56 3.56 5.58 -2.90
N VAL A 57 4.08 4.45 -3.33
CA VAL A 57 3.25 3.28 -3.66
C VAL A 57 2.51 2.78 -2.43
N ILE A 58 3.21 2.66 -1.30
CA ILE A 58 2.58 2.21 -0.06
C ILE A 58 1.47 3.16 0.35
N THR A 59 1.72 4.46 0.25
CA THR A 59 0.72 5.46 0.62
C THR A 59 -0.52 5.37 -0.25
N THR A 60 -0.36 5.31 -1.58
CA THR A 60 -1.51 5.26 -2.47
C THR A 60 -2.28 3.96 -2.34
N ALA A 61 -1.57 2.85 -2.20
CA ALA A 61 -2.23 1.56 -2.06
C ALA A 61 -3.00 1.46 -0.75
N THR A 62 -2.40 1.93 0.34
CA THR A 62 -3.07 1.93 1.64
C THR A 62 -4.27 2.86 1.63
N ALA A 63 -4.12 4.04 1.03
CA ALA A 63 -5.22 5.00 0.94
C ALA A 63 -6.41 4.41 0.19
N ARG A 64 -6.13 3.71 -0.91
CA ARG A 64 -7.20 3.06 -1.67
C ARG A 64 -7.89 1.98 -0.84
N LEU A 65 -7.11 1.20 -0.12
CA LEU A 65 -7.67 0.15 0.72
C LEU A 65 -8.54 0.72 1.83
N VAL A 66 -8.10 1.81 2.46
CA VAL A 66 -8.84 2.42 3.55
C VAL A 66 -10.11 3.10 3.04
N ALA A 67 -10.03 3.74 1.87
CA ALA A 67 -11.19 4.41 1.28
C ALA A 67 -12.24 3.41 0.80
N ASN A 68 -11.81 2.20 0.47
CA ASN A 68 -12.70 1.14 0.05
C ASN A 68 -12.28 -0.15 0.74
N PRO A 69 -12.60 -0.28 2.05
CA PRO A 69 -12.06 -1.39 2.83
C PRO A 69 -12.45 -2.76 2.30
N GLU A 70 -13.59 -2.87 1.68
CA GLU A 70 -14.03 -4.16 1.13
C GLU A 70 -13.37 -4.49 -0.17
N GLN A 71 -12.97 -3.47 -0.91
CA GLN A 71 -12.40 -3.62 -2.23
C GLN A 71 -13.18 -4.61 -3.08
N ILE A 72 -14.48 -4.46 -3.02
CA ILE A 72 -15.35 -5.33 -3.78
C ILE A 72 -15.13 -5.02 -5.25
N ASN A 73 -14.85 -6.04 -5.98
CA ASN A 73 -14.69 -5.88 -7.40
C ASN A 73 -16.04 -5.90 -8.05
N THR A 74 -16.54 -4.73 -8.39
CA THR A 74 -17.85 -4.62 -8.98
C THR A 74 -17.87 -4.90 -10.46
N THR A 75 -16.72 -5.03 -11.07
CA THR A 75 -16.69 -5.06 -12.52
C THR A 75 -16.63 -6.44 -13.10
N THR A 76 -16.08 -7.37 -12.37
CA THR A 76 -15.87 -8.63 -12.96
C THR A 76 -16.56 -9.68 -12.26
N GLY A 77 -17.02 -10.54 -12.64
CA GLY A 77 -17.50 -11.66 -11.97
C GLY A 77 -16.47 -12.75 -11.75
N SER A 78 -15.28 -12.55 -12.17
CA SER A 78 -14.40 -13.69 -12.21
C SER A 78 -13.92 -14.12 -10.85
N VAL A 79 -13.38 -13.20 -10.09
CA VAL A 79 -12.92 -13.50 -8.75
C VAL A 79 -13.23 -12.32 -7.90
N SER A 80 -14.02 -12.52 -6.89
CA SER A 80 -14.25 -11.46 -5.96
C SER A 80 -13.57 -11.81 -4.66
N VAL A 81 -12.67 -10.96 -4.25
CA VAL A 81 -12.05 -11.06 -2.96
C VAL A 81 -12.70 -10.00 -2.12
N LEU A 82 -13.41 -10.44 -1.11
CA LEU A 82 -14.10 -9.52 -0.22
C LEU A 82 -13.15 -9.12 0.88
N GLY A 83 -12.98 -7.82 1.02
CA GLY A 83 -12.11 -7.26 2.02
C GLY A 83 -10.66 -7.43 1.67
N GLY A 84 -9.82 -6.65 2.26
CA GLY A 84 -8.41 -6.75 2.11
C GLY A 84 -7.86 -6.16 0.83
N PHE A 85 -6.60 -6.38 0.63
CA PHE A 85 -5.86 -5.76 -0.45
C PHE A 85 -6.02 -6.59 -1.73
N THR A 86 -6.51 -5.96 -2.79
CA THR A 86 -6.78 -6.68 -4.03
C THR A 86 -5.65 -6.59 -5.04
N GLY A 87 -4.62 -5.81 -4.76
CA GLY A 87 -3.46 -5.75 -5.65
C GLY A 87 -3.01 -4.33 -5.95
N TRP A 88 -1.99 -4.26 -6.76
CA TRP A 88 -1.38 -3.00 -7.15
C TRP A 88 -2.05 -2.46 -8.41
N THR A 89 -2.17 -1.15 -8.50
CA THR A 89 -2.58 -0.54 -9.76
C THR A 89 -1.43 -0.62 -10.76
N LEU A 90 -1.74 -0.37 -12.01
CA LEU A 90 -0.71 -0.38 -13.05
C LEU A 90 0.39 0.65 -12.76
N ALA A 91 0.00 1.83 -12.30
CA ALA A 91 0.98 2.86 -11.96
C ALA A 91 1.89 2.41 -10.82
N GLU A 92 1.30 1.77 -9.81
CA GLU A 92 2.08 1.25 -8.69
C GLU A 92 3.03 0.15 -9.14
N LEU A 93 2.59 -0.69 -10.05
CA LEU A 93 3.44 -1.75 -10.59
C LEU A 93 4.61 -1.18 -11.38
N PHE A 94 4.41 -0.10 -12.13
CA PHE A 94 5.52 0.54 -12.82
C PHE A 94 6.62 0.93 -11.86
N VAL A 95 6.24 1.49 -10.71
CA VAL A 95 7.23 1.89 -9.71
C VAL A 95 7.88 0.68 -9.08
N LEU A 96 7.08 -0.28 -8.65
CA LEU A 96 7.60 -1.46 -7.95
C LEU A 96 8.49 -2.30 -8.85
N ASN A 97 8.17 -2.38 -10.14
CA ASN A 97 8.96 -3.17 -11.07
C ASN A 97 10.38 -2.64 -11.24
N ARG A 98 10.60 -1.36 -10.97
CA ARG A 98 11.96 -0.81 -10.99
C ARG A 98 12.85 -1.44 -9.94
N TYR A 99 12.25 -1.92 -8.86
CA TYR A 99 12.98 -2.48 -7.73
C TYR A 99 12.81 -3.98 -7.62
N ARG A 100 12.03 -4.58 -8.50
CA ARG A 100 11.79 -6.01 -8.44
C ARG A 100 13.03 -6.78 -8.82
N LYS A 101 13.47 -7.66 -7.92
CA LYS A 101 14.58 -8.56 -8.22
C LYS A 101 14.03 -9.88 -8.70
N ARG A 102 14.57 -10.35 -9.79
CA ARG A 102 14.18 -11.65 -10.29
C ARG A 102 14.87 -12.76 -9.52
N ALA A 103 14.15 -13.83 -9.30
CA ALA A 103 14.76 -15.04 -8.80
C ALA A 103 15.62 -15.66 -9.91
N LEU A 104 16.81 -16.06 -9.56
CA LEU A 104 17.70 -16.69 -10.52
C LEU A 104 17.84 -18.16 -10.19
#